data_08d20a811625f874ffe8b7d685481e73
#
_entry.id   08d20a811625f874ffe8b7d685481e73
#
_cell.length_a   1.000
_cell.length_b   1.000
_cell.length_c   1.000
_cell.angle_alpha   90.00
_cell.angle_beta   90.00
_cell.angle_gamma   90.00
#
_symmetry.space_group_name_H-M   'P 1'
#
loop_
_entity.id
_entity.type
_entity.pdbx_description
1 polymer ?
#
loop_
_entity_poly.entity_id
_entity_poly.type
_entity_poly.pdbx_seq_one_letter_code
_entity_poly.pdbx_strand_id
1 'polypeptide(L)'
;IQVPKNSVVALIGPSGCGKSTLLRCFNRMNDLIPSAAVTGSVNFSGQNIYHDDVDPTEIRFRIGMVFQRPNPFPKSIYENVAFGPRINGITDDLDALVETSLKRAAVWDEVKDRLNDSGLSISGGQQQRICIARALAVNPEIVLMDEPASALDPISTQAIEQLIQELSSEVTIIIVTHNMQQATRISDYAAVMMAGEEHIG
;
A
#
# COMPACT_ATOMS: atom_id res chain seq x y z
N ILE A 1 10.62 7.76 13.81
CA ILE A 1 11.09 7.23 12.53
C ILE A 1 11.03 8.34 11.48
N GLN A 2 12.03 8.44 10.63
CA GLN A 2 12.04 9.35 9.47
C GLN A 2 12.01 8.52 8.20
N VAL A 3 11.20 8.93 7.24
CA VAL A 3 11.03 8.27 5.95
C VAL A 3 11.48 9.23 4.86
N PRO A 4 12.62 8.98 4.19
CA PRO A 4 13.07 9.82 3.08
C PRO A 4 12.12 9.70 1.87
N LYS A 5 12.01 10.77 1.11
CA LYS A 5 11.22 10.77 -0.12
C LYS A 5 11.84 9.80 -1.16
N ASN A 6 11.00 9.14 -1.93
CA ASN A 6 11.40 8.19 -2.98
C ASN A 6 12.38 7.13 -2.45
N SER A 7 12.02 6.51 -1.34
CA SER A 7 12.76 5.41 -0.73
C SER A 7 11.81 4.32 -0.26
N VAL A 8 12.34 3.12 -0.07
CA VAL A 8 11.63 2.02 0.56
C VAL A 8 12.10 1.87 2.01
N VAL A 9 11.18 2.02 2.95
CA VAL A 9 11.44 1.80 4.38
C VAL A 9 10.73 0.54 4.85
N ALA A 10 11.46 -0.47 5.29
CA ALA A 10 10.88 -1.69 5.84
C ALA A 10 10.66 -1.58 7.36
N LEU A 11 9.46 -1.90 7.80
CA LEU A 11 9.15 -2.15 9.22
C LEU A 11 9.26 -3.66 9.47
N ILE A 12 10.24 -4.06 10.26
CA ILE A 12 10.52 -5.48 10.54
C ILE A 12 10.41 -5.76 12.05
N GLY A 13 10.15 -7.01 12.39
CA GLY A 13 10.05 -7.45 13.79
C GLY A 13 9.16 -8.68 13.93
N PRO A 14 9.07 -9.27 15.13
CA PRO A 14 8.28 -10.47 15.37
C PRO A 14 6.78 -10.25 15.10
N SER A 15 6.05 -11.33 14.86
CA SER A 15 4.60 -11.28 14.72
C SER A 15 3.96 -10.74 16.01
N GLY A 16 2.94 -9.90 15.86
CA GLY A 16 2.23 -9.33 17.02
C GLY A 16 2.88 -8.09 17.65
N CYS A 17 4.09 -7.65 17.27
CA CYS A 17 4.73 -6.47 17.86
C CYS A 17 4.14 -5.12 17.41
N GLY A 18 3.05 -5.11 16.65
CA GLY A 18 2.34 -3.86 16.28
C GLY A 18 2.72 -3.22 14.95
N LYS A 19 3.50 -3.87 14.06
CA LYS A 19 3.94 -3.30 12.77
C LYS A 19 2.77 -2.78 11.92
N SER A 20 1.77 -3.61 11.68
CA SER A 20 0.58 -3.24 10.90
C SER A 20 -0.24 -2.14 11.59
N THR A 21 -0.27 -2.12 12.92
CA THR A 21 -0.92 -1.05 13.68
C THR A 21 -0.18 0.27 13.50
N LEU A 22 1.16 0.28 13.60
CA LEU A 22 1.98 1.46 13.32
C LEU A 22 1.83 1.91 11.87
N LEU A 23 1.87 0.97 10.90
CA LEU A 23 1.69 1.30 9.49
C LEU A 23 0.39 2.06 9.25
N ARG A 24 -0.72 1.60 9.85
CA ARG A 24 -2.05 2.23 9.73
C ARG A 24 -2.16 3.58 10.45
N CYS A 25 -1.22 3.94 11.33
CA CYS A 25 -1.15 5.29 11.87
C CYS A 25 -0.72 6.31 10.80
N PHE A 26 0.08 5.93 9.81
CA PHE A 26 0.59 6.86 8.80
C PHE A 26 -0.46 7.37 7.82
N ASN A 27 -1.63 6.69 7.71
CA ASN A 27 -2.76 7.14 6.89
C ASN A 27 -4.07 7.24 7.66
N ARG A 28 -4.02 7.26 8.98
CA ARG A 28 -5.18 7.41 9.85
C ARG A 28 -6.23 6.29 9.71
N MET A 29 -5.82 5.09 9.23
CA MET A 29 -6.75 3.94 9.13
C MET A 29 -7.18 3.42 10.51
N ASN A 30 -6.40 3.66 11.56
CA ASN A 30 -6.79 3.28 12.92
C ASN A 30 -7.97 4.11 13.45
N ASP A 31 -8.25 5.29 12.88
CA ASP A 31 -9.44 6.09 13.24
C ASP A 31 -10.76 5.36 12.95
N LEU A 32 -10.72 4.34 12.06
CA LEU A 32 -11.88 3.50 11.74
C LEU A 32 -12.14 2.40 12.78
N ILE A 33 -11.26 2.26 13.77
CA ILE A 33 -11.35 1.25 14.83
C ILE A 33 -11.76 1.95 16.14
N PRO A 34 -13.01 1.78 16.62
CA PRO A 34 -13.51 2.54 17.77
C PRO A 34 -12.71 2.39 19.05
N SER A 35 -12.00 1.27 19.24
CA SER A 35 -11.18 0.99 20.41
C SER A 35 -9.72 1.45 20.26
N ALA A 36 -9.32 1.95 19.07
CA ALA A 36 -7.95 2.41 18.87
C ALA A 36 -7.79 3.87 19.30
N ALA A 37 -6.72 4.13 20.05
CA ALA A 37 -6.30 5.49 20.37
C ALA A 37 -4.87 5.69 19.91
N VAL A 38 -4.62 6.77 19.19
CA VAL A 38 -3.28 7.13 18.73
C VAL A 38 -2.80 8.33 19.53
N THR A 39 -1.63 8.20 20.17
CA THR A 39 -0.96 9.28 20.89
C THR A 39 0.38 9.60 20.23
N GLY A 40 0.83 10.84 20.37
CA GLY A 40 2.06 11.32 19.73
C GLY A 40 1.76 12.09 18.45
N SER A 41 2.72 12.15 17.52
CA SER A 41 2.57 12.90 16.28
C SER A 41 3.09 12.12 15.07
N VAL A 42 2.40 12.27 13.95
CA VAL A 42 2.86 11.83 12.63
C VAL A 42 2.91 13.06 11.75
N ASN A 43 4.11 13.46 11.35
CA ASN A 43 4.30 14.65 10.52
C ASN A 43 4.45 14.24 9.05
N PHE A 44 3.61 14.80 8.19
CA PHE A 44 3.64 14.63 6.75
C PHE A 44 3.61 16.01 6.08
N SER A 45 4.56 16.28 5.21
CA SER A 45 4.70 17.61 4.55
C SER A 45 4.72 18.81 5.53
N GLY A 46 5.33 18.61 6.71
CA GLY A 46 5.48 19.66 7.73
C GLY A 46 4.27 19.85 8.67
N GLN A 47 3.20 19.07 8.49
CA GLN A 47 1.99 19.13 9.32
C GLN A 47 1.77 17.82 10.06
N ASN A 48 1.34 17.89 11.33
CA ASN A 48 0.88 16.69 12.04
C ASN A 48 -0.48 16.25 11.50
N ILE A 49 -0.54 15.06 10.91
CA ILE A 49 -1.75 14.54 10.28
C ILE A 49 -2.89 14.22 11.27
N TYR A 50 -2.61 14.25 12.58
CA TYR A 50 -3.61 14.06 13.66
C TYR A 50 -4.09 15.37 14.26
N HIS A 51 -3.74 16.52 13.67
CA HIS A 51 -4.31 17.82 14.08
C HIS A 51 -5.79 17.88 13.69
N ASP A 52 -6.62 18.58 14.50
CA ASP A 52 -8.07 18.60 14.37
C ASP A 52 -8.58 19.19 13.04
N ASP A 53 -7.78 20.06 12.41
CA ASP A 53 -8.09 20.69 11.12
C ASP A 53 -7.73 19.85 9.90
N VAL A 54 -7.10 18.68 10.09
CA VAL A 54 -6.68 17.81 8.98
C VAL A 54 -7.78 16.81 8.63
N ASP A 55 -8.26 16.86 7.38
CA ASP A 55 -9.21 15.87 6.87
C ASP A 55 -8.53 14.50 6.67
N PRO A 56 -9.00 13.44 7.37
CA PRO A 56 -8.48 12.10 7.17
C PRO A 56 -8.61 11.58 5.73
N THR A 57 -9.60 12.08 4.98
CA THR A 57 -9.84 11.67 3.59
C THR A 57 -8.74 12.18 2.68
N GLU A 58 -8.30 13.43 2.88
CA GLU A 58 -7.18 14.01 2.14
C GLU A 58 -5.89 13.21 2.42
N ILE A 59 -5.64 12.84 3.68
CA ILE A 59 -4.47 12.02 4.03
C ILE A 59 -4.52 10.67 3.33
N ARG A 60 -5.67 9.99 3.29
CA ARG A 60 -5.82 8.69 2.63
C ARG A 60 -5.74 8.77 1.10
N PHE A 61 -6.04 9.92 0.52
CA PHE A 61 -5.84 10.17 -0.90
C PHE A 61 -4.34 10.27 -1.23
N ARG A 62 -3.56 10.95 -0.40
CA ARG A 62 -2.12 11.16 -0.58
C ARG A 62 -1.26 9.99 -0.10
N ILE A 63 -1.76 9.17 0.84
CA ILE A 63 -1.08 8.02 1.42
C ILE A 63 -1.93 6.77 1.19
N GLY A 64 -1.66 6.08 0.08
CA GLY A 64 -2.36 4.86 -0.32
C GLY A 64 -2.00 3.65 0.55
N MET A 65 -2.82 2.60 0.51
CA MET A 65 -2.56 1.36 1.25
C MET A 65 -2.85 0.11 0.43
N VAL A 66 -1.93 -0.84 0.53
CA VAL A 66 -2.03 -2.20 0.00
C VAL A 66 -2.03 -3.18 1.17
N PHE A 67 -3.03 -4.02 1.25
CA PHE A 67 -3.23 -4.96 2.35
C PHE A 67 -2.52 -6.29 2.11
N GLN A 68 -2.31 -7.05 3.18
CA GLN A 68 -1.68 -8.36 3.17
C GLN A 68 -2.41 -9.36 2.27
N ARG A 69 -3.75 -9.39 2.36
CA ARG A 69 -4.57 -10.21 1.47
C ARG A 69 -5.11 -9.33 0.36
N PRO A 70 -5.00 -9.79 -0.90
CA PRO A 70 -5.63 -9.09 -2.01
C PRO A 70 -7.12 -8.85 -1.70
N ASN A 71 -7.57 -7.64 -1.93
CA ASN A 71 -8.95 -7.24 -1.66
C ASN A 71 -9.57 -6.47 -2.84
N PRO A 72 -9.57 -7.05 -4.04
CA PRO A 72 -10.25 -6.42 -5.16
C PRO A 72 -11.74 -6.30 -4.86
N PHE A 73 -12.35 -5.21 -5.32
CA PHE A 73 -13.80 -5.05 -5.23
C PHE A 73 -14.51 -6.10 -6.10
N PRO A 74 -15.74 -6.52 -5.79
CA PRO A 74 -16.55 -7.40 -6.63
C PRO A 74 -17.07 -6.65 -7.88
N LYS A 75 -16.14 -6.13 -8.65
CA LYS A 75 -16.28 -5.31 -9.87
C LYS A 75 -15.28 -5.81 -10.91
N SER A 76 -15.35 -5.27 -12.12
CA SER A 76 -14.37 -5.58 -13.15
C SER A 76 -12.95 -5.10 -12.77
N ILE A 77 -11.94 -5.61 -13.48
CA ILE A 77 -10.55 -5.16 -13.34
C ILE A 77 -10.48 -3.64 -13.58
N TYR A 78 -11.09 -3.16 -14.65
CA TYR A 78 -11.17 -1.74 -14.96
C TYR A 78 -11.78 -0.93 -13.81
N GLU A 79 -12.96 -1.34 -13.33
CA GLU A 79 -13.67 -0.64 -12.26
C GLU A 79 -12.92 -0.64 -10.92
N ASN A 80 -12.09 -1.65 -10.67
CA ASN A 80 -11.21 -1.64 -9.49
C ASN A 80 -10.20 -0.50 -9.55
N VAL A 81 -9.58 -0.28 -10.69
CA VAL A 81 -8.54 0.77 -10.85
C VAL A 81 -9.18 2.15 -10.99
N ALA A 82 -10.26 2.27 -11.76
CA ALA A 82 -10.96 3.52 -12.00
C ALA A 82 -11.72 4.06 -10.77
N PHE A 83 -11.93 3.24 -9.73
CA PHE A 83 -12.75 3.60 -8.59
C PHE A 83 -12.22 4.83 -7.84
N GLY A 84 -10.95 4.81 -7.44
CA GLY A 84 -10.32 5.92 -6.72
C GLY A 84 -10.38 7.25 -7.49
N PRO A 85 -9.92 7.30 -8.73
CA PRO A 85 -10.04 8.48 -9.58
C PRO A 85 -11.47 9.03 -9.67
N ARG A 86 -12.46 8.20 -9.94
CA ARG A 86 -13.86 8.64 -10.07
C ARG A 86 -14.42 9.29 -8.82
N ILE A 87 -14.22 8.69 -7.65
CA ILE A 87 -14.75 9.26 -6.39
C ILE A 87 -14.04 10.56 -6.00
N ASN A 88 -12.84 10.79 -6.51
CA ASN A 88 -12.08 12.02 -6.29
C ASN A 88 -12.24 13.03 -7.44
N GLY A 89 -13.19 12.82 -8.35
CA GLY A 89 -13.50 13.76 -9.43
C GLY A 89 -12.45 13.80 -10.57
N ILE A 90 -11.52 12.84 -10.61
CA ILE A 90 -10.55 12.68 -11.69
C ILE A 90 -11.26 11.87 -12.80
N THR A 91 -11.79 12.55 -13.79
CA THR A 91 -12.60 11.93 -14.85
C THR A 91 -12.00 12.07 -16.25
N ASP A 92 -10.98 12.92 -16.39
CA ASP A 92 -10.31 13.13 -17.67
C ASP A 92 -9.46 11.90 -18.03
N ASP A 93 -9.73 11.34 -19.21
CA ASP A 93 -9.03 10.19 -19.79
C ASP A 93 -8.81 9.02 -18.81
N LEU A 94 -9.89 8.53 -18.24
CA LEU A 94 -9.86 7.38 -17.30
C LEU A 94 -9.25 6.12 -17.94
N ASP A 95 -9.41 5.93 -19.24
CA ASP A 95 -8.89 4.76 -19.94
C ASP A 95 -7.35 4.78 -19.94
N ALA A 96 -6.74 5.92 -20.30
CA ALA A 96 -5.30 6.08 -20.24
C ALA A 96 -4.76 6.00 -18.81
N LEU A 97 -5.51 6.52 -17.82
CA LEU A 97 -5.13 6.44 -16.42
C LEU A 97 -5.15 5.00 -15.92
N VAL A 98 -6.19 4.22 -16.26
CA VAL A 98 -6.30 2.80 -15.90
C VAL A 98 -5.18 2.00 -16.56
N GLU A 99 -4.94 2.20 -17.86
CA GLU A 99 -3.83 1.54 -18.58
C GLU A 99 -2.49 1.86 -17.92
N THR A 100 -2.21 3.13 -17.67
CA THR A 100 -0.95 3.56 -17.04
C THR A 100 -0.79 2.95 -15.65
N SER A 101 -1.83 2.93 -14.84
CA SER A 101 -1.79 2.36 -13.49
C SER A 101 -1.55 0.85 -13.50
N LEU A 102 -2.15 0.12 -14.46
CA LEU A 102 -1.93 -1.31 -14.63
C LEU A 102 -0.52 -1.61 -15.16
N LYS A 103 0.03 -0.75 -16.02
CA LYS A 103 1.44 -0.84 -16.47
C LYS A 103 2.39 -0.60 -15.31
N ARG A 104 2.17 0.45 -14.52
CA ARG A 104 2.97 0.73 -13.30
C ARG A 104 2.93 -0.40 -12.30
N ALA A 105 1.83 -1.15 -12.23
CA ALA A 105 1.68 -2.34 -11.38
C ALA A 105 2.17 -3.63 -12.06
N ALA A 106 2.83 -3.55 -13.22
CA ALA A 106 3.39 -4.67 -13.98
C ALA A 106 2.37 -5.80 -14.25
N VAL A 107 1.10 -5.46 -14.51
CA VAL A 107 0.03 -6.45 -14.74
C VAL A 107 -0.74 -6.22 -16.06
N TRP A 108 -0.47 -5.12 -16.76
CA TRP A 108 -1.17 -4.73 -17.98
C TRP A 108 -1.24 -5.84 -19.04
N ASP A 109 -0.09 -6.39 -19.40
CA ASP A 109 -0.02 -7.40 -20.48
C ASP A 109 -0.77 -8.69 -20.17
N GLU A 110 -1.00 -8.97 -18.88
CA GLU A 110 -1.75 -10.15 -18.45
C GLU A 110 -3.28 -9.91 -18.44
N VAL A 111 -3.72 -8.64 -18.38
CA VAL A 111 -5.14 -8.32 -18.16
C VAL A 111 -5.76 -7.40 -19.19
N LYS A 112 -4.99 -6.82 -20.13
CA LYS A 112 -5.46 -5.81 -21.10
C LYS A 112 -6.66 -6.27 -21.95
N ASP A 113 -6.73 -7.56 -22.28
CA ASP A 113 -7.81 -8.16 -23.07
C ASP A 113 -8.98 -8.65 -22.19
N ARG A 114 -8.90 -8.44 -20.87
CA ARG A 114 -9.83 -8.95 -19.85
C ARG A 114 -10.28 -7.87 -18.86
N LEU A 115 -10.21 -6.60 -19.23
CA LEU A 115 -10.51 -5.48 -18.33
C LEU A 115 -11.93 -5.50 -17.77
N ASN A 116 -12.87 -6.11 -18.51
CA ASN A 116 -14.27 -6.29 -18.09
C ASN A 116 -14.52 -7.52 -17.24
N ASP A 117 -13.54 -8.43 -17.11
CA ASP A 117 -13.68 -9.59 -16.25
C ASP A 117 -13.68 -9.17 -14.77
N SER A 118 -14.27 -10.00 -13.92
CA SER A 118 -14.29 -9.77 -12.48
C SER A 118 -12.87 -9.75 -11.92
N GLY A 119 -12.54 -8.74 -11.12
CA GLY A 119 -11.28 -8.69 -10.38
C GLY A 119 -11.08 -9.85 -9.40
N LEU A 120 -12.14 -10.61 -9.09
CA LEU A 120 -12.08 -11.81 -8.24
C LEU A 120 -11.74 -13.10 -9.03
N SER A 121 -11.81 -13.10 -10.37
CA SER A 121 -11.65 -14.29 -11.22
C SER A 121 -10.22 -14.57 -11.69
N ILE A 122 -9.26 -13.77 -11.23
CA ILE A 122 -7.85 -13.85 -11.63
C ILE A 122 -6.98 -14.41 -10.49
N SER A 123 -5.70 -14.74 -10.78
CA SER A 123 -4.79 -15.30 -9.78
C SER A 123 -4.52 -14.37 -8.60
N GLY A 124 -4.11 -14.90 -7.44
CA GLY A 124 -3.81 -14.11 -6.27
C GLY A 124 -2.73 -13.05 -6.50
N GLY A 125 -1.68 -13.37 -7.26
CA GLY A 125 -0.63 -12.42 -7.65
C GLY A 125 -1.16 -11.31 -8.56
N GLN A 126 -2.04 -11.62 -9.51
CA GLN A 126 -2.72 -10.63 -10.34
C GLN A 126 -3.65 -9.75 -9.50
N GLN A 127 -4.45 -10.34 -8.61
CA GLN A 127 -5.30 -9.58 -7.69
C GLN A 127 -4.51 -8.58 -6.86
N GLN A 128 -3.35 -8.99 -6.32
CA GLN A 128 -2.48 -8.11 -5.55
C GLN A 128 -1.95 -6.95 -6.38
N ARG A 129 -1.49 -7.22 -7.61
CA ARG A 129 -1.02 -6.16 -8.52
C ARG A 129 -2.15 -5.22 -8.96
N ILE A 130 -3.39 -5.71 -9.10
CA ILE A 130 -4.55 -4.84 -9.31
C ILE A 130 -4.83 -3.96 -8.09
N CYS A 131 -4.69 -4.48 -6.87
CA CYS A 131 -4.81 -3.66 -5.66
C CYS A 131 -3.71 -2.59 -5.58
N ILE A 132 -2.49 -2.90 -6.05
CA ILE A 132 -1.41 -1.91 -6.18
C ILE A 132 -1.77 -0.88 -7.27
N ALA A 133 -2.22 -1.31 -8.46
CA ALA A 133 -2.67 -0.40 -9.52
C ALA A 133 -3.76 0.55 -9.03
N ARG A 134 -4.75 0.04 -8.28
CA ARG A 134 -5.81 0.83 -7.66
C ARG A 134 -5.25 1.89 -6.70
N ALA A 135 -4.26 1.55 -5.90
CA ALA A 135 -3.62 2.50 -5.00
C ALA A 135 -2.82 3.57 -5.75
N LEU A 136 -2.15 3.19 -6.85
CA LEU A 136 -1.35 4.10 -7.69
C LEU A 136 -2.21 5.02 -8.57
N ALA A 137 -3.45 4.64 -8.89
CA ALA A 137 -4.31 5.36 -9.81
C ALA A 137 -4.68 6.79 -9.37
N VAL A 138 -4.61 7.07 -8.07
CA VAL A 138 -4.81 8.42 -7.52
C VAL A 138 -3.50 9.20 -7.37
N ASN A 139 -2.40 8.67 -7.88
CA ASN A 139 -1.06 9.25 -7.82
C ASN A 139 -0.62 9.66 -6.39
N PRO A 140 -0.60 8.72 -5.44
CA PRO A 140 -0.24 9.01 -4.05
C PRO A 140 1.24 9.39 -3.92
N GLU A 141 1.58 10.15 -2.86
CA GLU A 141 2.96 10.47 -2.51
C GLU A 141 3.65 9.33 -1.75
N ILE A 142 2.85 8.55 -1.01
CA ILE A 142 3.32 7.40 -0.23
C ILE A 142 2.40 6.21 -0.47
N VAL A 143 2.98 5.01 -0.59
CA VAL A 143 2.23 3.75 -0.57
C VAL A 143 2.67 2.93 0.64
N LEU A 144 1.71 2.61 1.50
CA LEU A 144 1.86 1.70 2.62
C LEU A 144 1.57 0.28 2.15
N MET A 145 2.43 -0.67 2.47
CA MET A 145 2.26 -2.08 2.09
C MET A 145 2.35 -2.98 3.32
N ASP A 146 1.26 -3.63 3.67
CA ASP A 146 1.19 -4.55 4.82
C ASP A 146 1.42 -5.98 4.33
N GLU A 147 2.64 -6.50 4.42
CA GLU A 147 3.05 -7.84 3.99
C GLU A 147 2.54 -8.24 2.58
N PRO A 148 2.76 -7.45 1.53
CA PRO A 148 2.04 -7.55 0.25
C PRO A 148 2.28 -8.84 -0.53
N ALA A 149 3.28 -9.63 -0.16
CA ALA A 149 3.65 -10.88 -0.83
C ALA A 149 3.52 -12.14 0.04
N SER A 150 3.11 -12.01 1.31
CA SER A 150 3.14 -13.12 2.29
C SER A 150 2.19 -14.27 1.97
N ALA A 151 1.11 -14.02 1.19
CA ALA A 151 0.12 -15.01 0.80
C ALA A 151 0.28 -15.50 -0.65
N LEU A 152 1.39 -15.15 -1.32
CA LEU A 152 1.62 -15.42 -2.72
C LEU A 152 2.63 -16.56 -2.93
N ASP A 153 2.58 -17.17 -4.11
CA ASP A 153 3.59 -18.11 -4.57
C ASP A 153 4.94 -17.43 -4.82
N PRO A 154 6.06 -18.17 -4.91
CA PRO A 154 7.39 -17.58 -5.05
C PRO A 154 7.57 -16.71 -6.30
N ILE A 155 6.94 -17.04 -7.42
CA ILE A 155 7.05 -16.28 -8.68
C ILE A 155 6.31 -14.95 -8.52
N SER A 156 5.10 -14.98 -8.00
CA SER A 156 4.31 -13.78 -7.71
C SER A 156 5.01 -12.89 -6.66
N THR A 157 5.64 -13.50 -5.66
CA THR A 157 6.44 -12.77 -4.65
C THR A 157 7.59 -12.01 -5.30
N GLN A 158 8.36 -12.67 -6.17
CA GLN A 158 9.47 -12.04 -6.88
C GLN A 158 8.99 -10.88 -7.77
N ALA A 159 7.86 -11.06 -8.45
CA ALA A 159 7.27 -9.99 -9.26
C ALA A 159 6.87 -8.76 -8.42
N ILE A 160 6.31 -8.97 -7.23
CA ILE A 160 6.00 -7.86 -6.30
C ILE A 160 7.28 -7.18 -5.77
N GLU A 161 8.33 -7.95 -5.45
CA GLU A 161 9.60 -7.39 -5.00
C GLU A 161 10.24 -6.50 -6.07
N GLN A 162 10.28 -6.96 -7.32
CA GLN A 162 10.77 -6.18 -8.45
C GLN A 162 9.93 -4.92 -8.66
N LEU A 163 8.62 -5.05 -8.62
CA LEU A 163 7.69 -3.93 -8.74
C LEU A 163 7.94 -2.85 -7.66
N ILE A 164 8.17 -3.25 -6.41
CA ILE A 164 8.50 -2.31 -5.31
C ILE A 164 9.77 -1.53 -5.61
N GLN A 165 10.81 -2.19 -6.12
CA GLN A 165 12.07 -1.54 -6.49
C GLN A 165 11.88 -0.55 -7.65
N GLU A 166 11.10 -0.88 -8.66
CA GLU A 166 10.80 0.00 -9.79
C GLU A 166 10.00 1.23 -9.33
N LEU A 167 8.98 1.04 -8.49
CA LEU A 167 8.13 2.11 -7.98
C LEU A 167 8.87 3.06 -7.03
N SER A 168 9.93 2.64 -6.36
CA SER A 168 10.64 3.45 -5.36
C SER A 168 11.26 4.73 -5.94
N SER A 169 11.51 4.77 -7.25
CA SER A 169 11.98 5.98 -7.93
C SER A 169 10.91 7.05 -8.09
N GLU A 170 9.62 6.68 -8.03
CA GLU A 170 8.49 7.55 -8.27
C GLU A 170 7.72 7.89 -6.98
N VAL A 171 7.56 6.91 -6.08
CA VAL A 171 6.73 7.00 -4.89
C VAL A 171 7.48 6.49 -3.65
N THR A 172 7.26 7.11 -2.51
CA THR A 172 7.80 6.61 -1.24
C THR A 172 7.03 5.38 -0.78
N ILE A 173 7.73 4.33 -0.35
CA ILE A 173 7.09 3.08 0.09
C ILE A 173 7.46 2.79 1.54
N ILE A 174 6.46 2.49 2.36
CA ILE A 174 6.65 1.93 3.71
C ILE A 174 6.05 0.53 3.70
N ILE A 175 6.88 -0.47 3.90
CA ILE A 175 6.47 -1.87 3.83
C ILE A 175 6.65 -2.57 5.18
N VAL A 176 5.63 -3.31 5.60
CA VAL A 176 5.74 -4.29 6.68
C VAL A 176 6.13 -5.63 6.09
N THR A 177 7.14 -6.26 6.64
CA THR A 177 7.47 -7.66 6.35
C THR A 177 8.04 -8.35 7.58
N HIS A 178 7.75 -9.64 7.73
CA HIS A 178 8.40 -10.50 8.71
C HIS A 178 9.61 -11.26 8.10
N ASN A 179 9.81 -11.14 6.79
CA ASN A 179 10.93 -11.78 6.08
C ASN A 179 12.11 -10.82 5.96
N MET A 180 13.15 -11.05 6.80
CA MET A 180 14.35 -10.22 6.81
C MET A 180 15.13 -10.25 5.49
N GLN A 181 15.13 -11.39 4.79
CA GLN A 181 15.80 -11.51 3.50
C GLN A 181 15.07 -10.65 2.44
N GLN A 182 13.74 -10.62 2.48
CA GLN A 182 12.96 -9.73 1.63
C GLN A 182 13.29 -8.27 1.93
N ALA A 183 13.26 -7.86 3.20
CA ALA A 183 13.59 -6.49 3.59
C ALA A 183 14.97 -6.08 3.05
N THR A 184 15.98 -6.94 3.19
CA THR A 184 17.35 -6.65 2.71
C THR A 184 17.42 -6.46 1.19
N ARG A 185 16.57 -7.15 0.42
CA ARG A 185 16.57 -7.02 -1.04
C ARG A 185 15.88 -5.77 -1.55
N ILE A 186 14.80 -5.33 -0.87
CA ILE A 186 13.90 -4.32 -1.44
C ILE A 186 13.92 -2.98 -0.72
N SER A 187 14.53 -2.84 0.47
CA SER A 187 14.46 -1.59 1.22
C SER A 187 15.81 -0.88 1.33
N ASP A 188 15.74 0.45 1.28
CA ASP A 188 16.88 1.33 1.52
C ASP A 188 17.15 1.50 3.01
N TYR A 189 16.09 1.41 3.83
CA TYR A 189 16.16 1.57 5.28
C TYR A 189 15.26 0.54 5.96
N ALA A 190 15.65 0.12 7.15
CA ALA A 190 14.85 -0.77 7.98
C ALA A 190 14.67 -0.20 9.39
N ALA A 191 13.44 -0.23 9.87
CA ALA A 191 13.10 0.07 11.27
C ALA A 191 12.70 -1.23 11.97
N VAL A 192 13.41 -1.57 13.04
CA VAL A 192 13.15 -2.78 13.83
C VAL A 192 12.18 -2.45 14.95
N MET A 193 11.05 -3.16 14.99
CA MET A 193 10.09 -3.10 16.08
C MET A 193 10.27 -4.31 17.00
N MET A 194 10.36 -4.06 18.28
CA MET A 194 10.43 -5.10 19.30
C MET A 194 9.26 -4.96 20.27
N ALA A 195 8.73 -6.08 20.74
CA ALA A 195 7.77 -6.03 21.84
C ALA A 195 8.50 -5.54 23.12
N GLY A 196 7.91 -4.55 23.80
CA GLY A 196 8.40 -4.15 25.12
C GLY A 196 8.22 -5.26 26.15
N GLU A 197 9.01 -5.26 27.21
CA GLU A 197 8.97 -6.27 28.27
C GLU A 197 7.65 -6.29 29.07
N GLU A 198 6.76 -5.30 28.88
CA GLU A 198 5.51 -5.15 29.65
C GLU A 198 4.30 -5.93 29.08
N HIS A 199 4.46 -6.71 28.03
CA HIS A 199 3.35 -7.50 27.44
C HIS A 199 3.56 -9.01 27.58
N ILE A 200 4.10 -9.46 28.73
CA ILE A 200 3.97 -10.84 29.18
C ILE A 200 2.95 -10.82 30.32
N GLY A 201 1.68 -10.85 29.96
CA GLY A 201 0.57 -10.95 30.87
C GLY A 201 -0.64 -11.47 30.15
#